data_99ab5cace7f244a6d03194614dbae983
#
_entry.id   99ab5cace7f244a6d03194614dbae983
#
_cell.length_a   1.000
_cell.length_b   1.000
_cell.length_c   1.000
_cell.angle_alpha   90.00
_cell.angle_beta   90.00
_cell.angle_gamma   90.00
#
_symmetry.space_group_name_H-M   'P 1'
#
loop_
_entity.id
_entity.type
_entity.pdbx_description
1 polymer ?
#
loop_
_entity_poly.entity_id
_entity_poly.type
_entity_poly.pdbx_seq_one_letter_code
_entity_poly.pdbx_strand_id
1 'polypeptide(L)'
;KRKLELLLNEDSFISKKCYLDIYNEINEVFNKLMLMKDENVLLAWCKNNRTDYVELCGLLGYYSSTEYNVKLHNTNFVNKHLSLDKEYLDNVLIKDDPNIRLDEEQRRVVLSDEDYTLVIAGAGSGKTTTIEAKVKYLIDKKNVDPSRILIVSFTRKATKELADRCKRLGLPVNISTFHSIANTIIRNNDNEKYNVVSSEVMFSVIKKYLINNVNDESFVKNILLFFASYLEVPHGEGDLSLLINELSKNDCTTMRSDIVDTVNNYKELQEKNKRTIKSEKVRSTEECRIANFFFINGIDYEYE
;
A
#
# COMPACT_ATOMS: atom_id res chain seq x y z
N LYS A 1 -3.52 -3.26 36.54
CA LYS A 1 -4.74 -2.46 36.63
C LYS A 1 -4.42 -0.99 36.69
N ARG A 2 -3.72 -0.49 37.77
CA ARG A 2 -3.43 0.95 37.97
C ARG A 2 -2.79 1.64 36.77
N LYS A 3 -1.82 0.99 36.07
CA LYS A 3 -1.19 1.54 34.85
C LYS A 3 -2.22 1.74 33.73
N LEU A 4 -3.11 0.77 33.50
CA LEU A 4 -4.17 0.86 32.48
C LEU A 4 -5.22 1.90 32.83
N GLU A 5 -5.58 2.02 34.11
CA GLU A 5 -6.52 3.06 34.58
C GLU A 5 -5.94 4.47 34.38
N LEU A 6 -4.66 4.66 34.67
CA LEU A 6 -3.99 5.94 34.42
C LEU A 6 -4.01 6.28 32.92
N LEU A 7 -3.71 5.32 32.07
CA LEU A 7 -3.74 5.51 30.62
C LEU A 7 -5.14 5.88 30.10
N LEU A 8 -6.19 5.19 30.60
CA LEU A 8 -7.58 5.46 30.23
C LEU A 8 -8.12 6.80 30.75
N ASN A 9 -7.46 7.43 31.76
CA ASN A 9 -7.82 8.72 32.25
C ASN A 9 -7.13 9.91 31.55
N GLU A 10 -6.17 9.63 30.68
CA GLU A 10 -5.52 10.66 29.87
C GLU A 10 -6.45 11.16 28.75
N ASP A 11 -6.43 12.47 28.49
CA ASP A 11 -7.15 13.07 27.35
C ASP A 11 -6.30 12.95 26.07
N SER A 12 -5.97 11.71 25.71
CA SER A 12 -5.14 11.39 24.55
C SER A 12 -5.64 10.11 23.87
N PHE A 13 -5.37 9.98 22.58
CA PHE A 13 -5.62 8.74 21.85
C PHE A 13 -4.62 7.66 22.32
N ILE A 14 -5.10 6.47 22.63
CA ILE A 14 -4.30 5.35 23.10
C ILE A 14 -3.98 4.43 21.94
N SER A 15 -2.75 4.47 21.44
CA SER A 15 -2.34 3.56 20.37
C SER A 15 -2.20 2.12 20.86
N LYS A 16 -2.28 1.18 19.91
CA LYS A 16 -2.18 -0.25 20.22
C LYS A 16 -0.87 -0.57 20.94
N LYS A 17 0.24 0.02 20.53
CA LYS A 17 1.54 -0.18 21.18
C LYS A 17 1.55 0.28 22.64
N CYS A 18 0.96 1.45 22.93
CA CYS A 18 0.92 2.00 24.28
C CYS A 18 0.30 1.05 25.31
N TYR A 19 -0.81 0.38 24.96
CA TYR A 19 -1.43 -0.53 25.93
C TYR A 19 -0.88 -1.95 25.85
N LEU A 20 -0.38 -2.42 24.67
CA LEU A 20 0.19 -3.74 24.52
C LEU A 20 1.44 -3.93 25.36
N ASP A 21 2.26 -2.91 25.55
CA ASP A 21 3.44 -3.02 26.41
C ASP A 21 3.02 -3.35 27.85
N ILE A 22 1.96 -2.69 28.34
CA ILE A 22 1.40 -2.97 29.68
C ILE A 22 0.69 -4.34 29.70
N TYR A 23 -0.03 -4.67 28.63
CA TYR A 23 -0.77 -5.91 28.49
C TYR A 23 0.17 -7.12 28.46
N ASN A 24 1.26 -7.04 27.73
CA ASN A 24 2.22 -8.14 27.57
C ASN A 24 3.00 -8.45 28.85
N GLU A 25 3.21 -7.47 29.76
CA GLU A 25 3.85 -7.69 31.05
C GLU A 25 3.15 -8.78 31.89
N ILE A 26 1.84 -8.93 31.75
CA ILE A 26 1.02 -9.87 32.56
C ILE A 26 0.35 -10.96 31.74
N ASN A 27 0.47 -10.92 30.42
CA ASN A 27 -0.25 -11.80 29.49
C ASN A 27 0.02 -13.28 29.75
N GLU A 28 1.26 -13.65 30.07
CA GLU A 28 1.62 -15.05 30.36
C GLU A 28 0.91 -15.57 31.60
N VAL A 29 0.90 -14.79 32.67
CA VAL A 29 0.21 -15.15 33.93
C VAL A 29 -1.29 -15.19 33.72
N PHE A 30 -1.83 -14.19 33.04
CA PHE A 30 -3.25 -14.11 32.70
C PHE A 30 -3.73 -15.34 31.93
N ASN A 31 -3.01 -15.72 30.86
CA ASN A 31 -3.35 -16.88 30.06
C ASN A 31 -3.31 -18.19 30.86
N LYS A 32 -2.32 -18.34 31.75
CA LYS A 32 -2.25 -19.51 32.64
C LYS A 32 -3.46 -19.56 33.58
N LEU A 33 -3.87 -18.43 34.16
CA LEU A 33 -5.03 -18.36 35.04
C LEU A 33 -6.35 -18.59 34.29
N MET A 34 -6.49 -18.05 33.06
CA MET A 34 -7.68 -18.27 32.22
C MET A 34 -7.82 -19.71 31.73
N LEU A 35 -6.73 -20.47 31.64
CA LEU A 35 -6.76 -21.90 31.36
C LEU A 35 -7.26 -22.76 32.53
N MET A 36 -7.26 -22.22 33.74
CA MET A 36 -7.85 -22.87 34.94
C MET A 36 -9.37 -22.77 34.88
N LYS A 37 -10.00 -23.58 34.04
CA LYS A 37 -11.45 -23.56 33.81
C LYS A 37 -12.28 -24.03 35.00
N ASP A 38 -11.69 -24.76 35.94
CA ASP A 38 -12.33 -25.26 37.14
C ASP A 38 -12.20 -24.25 38.29
N GLU A 39 -13.33 -23.80 38.79
CA GLU A 39 -13.41 -22.88 39.91
C GLU A 39 -12.67 -23.40 41.16
N ASN A 40 -12.72 -24.72 41.42
CA ASN A 40 -12.01 -25.32 42.55
C ASN A 40 -10.49 -25.23 42.39
N VAL A 41 -9.98 -25.38 41.18
CA VAL A 41 -8.55 -25.23 40.87
C VAL A 41 -8.12 -23.80 41.10
N LEU A 42 -8.91 -22.83 40.65
CA LEU A 42 -8.62 -21.40 40.83
C LEU A 42 -8.69 -20.99 42.31
N LEU A 43 -9.68 -21.53 43.04
CA LEU A 43 -9.78 -21.32 44.52
C LEU A 43 -8.58 -21.92 45.28
N ALA A 44 -8.15 -23.13 44.88
CA ALA A 44 -6.94 -23.76 45.48
C ALA A 44 -5.69 -22.92 45.18
N TRP A 45 -5.56 -22.40 43.97
CA TRP A 45 -4.47 -21.52 43.56
C TRP A 45 -4.47 -20.24 44.41
N CYS A 46 -5.64 -19.61 44.63
CA CYS A 46 -5.80 -18.42 45.46
C CYS A 46 -5.36 -18.66 46.90
N LYS A 47 -5.79 -19.80 47.51
CA LYS A 47 -5.38 -20.19 48.87
C LYS A 47 -3.87 -20.33 48.97
N ASN A 48 -3.24 -21.01 48.00
CA ASN A 48 -1.80 -21.24 48.01
C ASN A 48 -0.98 -19.96 47.83
N ASN A 49 -1.53 -18.97 47.11
CA ASN A 49 -0.86 -17.72 46.83
C ASN A 49 -1.34 -16.55 47.71
N ARG A 50 -2.17 -16.82 48.74
CA ARG A 50 -2.73 -15.83 49.65
C ARG A 50 -3.43 -14.67 48.91
N THR A 51 -4.16 -14.98 47.86
CA THR A 51 -4.87 -14.02 47.03
C THR A 51 -6.38 -14.18 47.25
N ASP A 52 -7.09 -13.07 47.31
CA ASP A 52 -8.56 -13.11 47.35
C ASP A 52 -9.16 -13.52 46.03
N TYR A 53 -10.08 -14.48 46.05
CA TYR A 53 -10.69 -15.03 44.85
C TYR A 53 -11.54 -14.02 44.09
N VAL A 54 -12.33 -13.22 44.80
CA VAL A 54 -13.23 -12.22 44.22
C VAL A 54 -12.40 -11.10 43.58
N GLU A 55 -11.35 -10.68 44.26
CA GLU A 55 -10.42 -9.69 43.71
C GLU A 55 -9.72 -10.20 42.48
N LEU A 56 -9.25 -11.45 42.46
CA LEU A 56 -8.62 -12.08 41.29
C LEU A 56 -9.58 -12.14 40.10
N CYS A 57 -10.81 -12.60 40.32
CA CYS A 57 -11.84 -12.63 39.27
C CYS A 57 -12.13 -11.22 38.73
N GLY A 58 -12.21 -10.24 39.56
CA GLY A 58 -12.36 -8.84 39.17
C GLY A 58 -11.20 -8.31 38.34
N LEU A 59 -9.96 -8.69 38.68
CA LEU A 59 -8.76 -8.32 37.92
C LEU A 59 -8.71 -9.04 36.57
N LEU A 60 -9.08 -10.32 36.51
CA LEU A 60 -9.14 -11.08 35.25
C LEU A 60 -10.21 -10.50 34.32
N GLY A 61 -11.40 -10.17 34.84
CA GLY A 61 -12.47 -9.51 34.08
C GLY A 61 -12.04 -8.15 33.54
N TYR A 62 -11.39 -7.33 34.38
CA TYR A 62 -10.85 -6.04 33.95
C TYR A 62 -9.81 -6.19 32.83
N TYR A 63 -8.91 -7.15 32.99
CA TYR A 63 -7.86 -7.40 32.01
C TYR A 63 -8.41 -7.93 30.67
N SER A 64 -9.38 -8.84 30.71
CA SER A 64 -10.02 -9.36 29.49
C SER A 64 -10.82 -8.28 28.74
N SER A 65 -11.31 -7.26 29.43
CA SER A 65 -12.05 -6.13 28.82
C SER A 65 -11.13 -4.97 28.37
N THR A 66 -9.81 -5.07 28.54
CA THR A 66 -8.88 -3.96 28.27
C THR A 66 -8.99 -3.46 26.83
N GLU A 67 -8.98 -4.34 25.84
CA GLU A 67 -9.08 -3.96 24.42
C GLU A 67 -10.40 -3.23 24.12
N TYR A 68 -11.50 -3.71 24.68
CA TYR A 68 -12.80 -3.05 24.55
C TYR A 68 -12.79 -1.67 25.19
N ASN A 69 -12.24 -1.54 26.40
CA ASN A 69 -12.16 -0.26 27.13
C ASN A 69 -11.29 0.75 26.40
N VAL A 70 -10.15 0.34 25.82
CA VAL A 70 -9.30 1.20 25.00
C VAL A 70 -10.04 1.64 23.73
N LYS A 71 -10.73 0.72 23.05
CA LYS A 71 -11.53 1.07 21.87
C LYS A 71 -12.64 2.06 22.18
N LEU A 72 -13.33 1.87 23.31
CA LEU A 72 -14.37 2.80 23.76
C LEU A 72 -13.79 4.18 24.10
N HIS A 73 -12.67 4.21 24.83
CA HIS A 73 -11.94 5.44 25.13
C HIS A 73 -11.55 6.19 23.84
N ASN A 74 -10.92 5.52 22.88
CA ASN A 74 -10.52 6.12 21.62
C ASN A 74 -11.72 6.63 20.80
N THR A 75 -12.82 5.90 20.81
CA THR A 75 -14.07 6.35 20.15
C THR A 75 -14.60 7.64 20.79
N ASN A 76 -14.61 7.69 22.12
CA ASN A 76 -15.05 8.88 22.87
C ASN A 76 -14.10 10.06 22.66
N PHE A 77 -12.78 9.81 22.65
CA PHE A 77 -11.76 10.81 22.34
C PHE A 77 -11.99 11.42 20.93
N VAL A 78 -12.13 10.58 19.90
CA VAL A 78 -12.37 11.06 18.53
C VAL A 78 -13.68 11.85 18.44
N ASN A 79 -14.78 11.36 19.04
CA ASN A 79 -16.07 12.06 19.04
C ASN A 79 -15.99 13.43 19.74
N LYS A 80 -15.29 13.51 20.87
CA LYS A 80 -15.03 14.76 21.60
C LYS A 80 -14.26 15.75 20.71
N HIS A 81 -13.17 15.29 20.07
CA HIS A 81 -12.32 16.15 19.25
C HIS A 81 -12.92 16.52 17.90
N LEU A 82 -13.86 15.73 17.35
CA LEU A 82 -14.69 16.17 16.21
C LEU A 82 -15.45 17.47 16.50
N SER A 83 -15.88 17.66 17.75
CA SER A 83 -16.59 18.88 18.17
C SER A 83 -15.62 19.98 18.57
N LEU A 84 -14.60 19.67 19.35
CA LEU A 84 -13.64 20.66 19.87
C LEU A 84 -12.76 21.26 18.74
N ASP A 85 -12.30 20.45 17.81
CA ASP A 85 -11.43 20.86 16.71
C ASP A 85 -12.22 21.16 15.41
N LYS A 86 -13.56 21.29 15.50
CA LYS A 86 -14.43 21.49 14.32
C LYS A 86 -13.96 22.64 13.43
N GLU A 87 -13.76 23.81 14.01
CA GLU A 87 -13.33 25.01 13.27
C GLU A 87 -11.96 24.80 12.59
N TYR A 88 -11.04 24.15 13.29
CA TYR A 88 -9.75 23.80 12.73
C TYR A 88 -9.90 22.81 11.55
N LEU A 89 -10.67 21.74 11.71
CA LEU A 89 -10.91 20.73 10.68
C LEU A 89 -11.67 21.28 9.47
N ASP A 90 -12.56 22.27 9.68
CA ASP A 90 -13.25 22.96 8.60
C ASP A 90 -12.31 23.79 7.73
N ASN A 91 -11.20 24.28 8.31
CA ASN A 91 -10.28 25.21 7.66
C ASN A 91 -8.87 24.64 7.43
N VAL A 92 -8.62 23.38 7.77
CA VAL A 92 -7.26 22.79 7.75
C VAL A 92 -6.58 22.87 6.40
N LEU A 93 -7.33 22.83 5.30
CA LEU A 93 -6.83 22.88 3.93
C LEU A 93 -7.16 24.19 3.19
N ILE A 94 -7.69 25.20 3.88
CA ILE A 94 -8.18 26.46 3.27
C ILE A 94 -7.11 27.18 2.43
N LYS A 95 -5.83 27.03 2.77
CA LYS A 95 -4.71 27.62 2.02
C LYS A 95 -4.37 26.87 0.74
N ASP A 96 -4.75 25.59 0.63
CA ASP A 96 -4.60 24.81 -0.60
C ASP A 96 -5.78 25.06 -1.54
N ASP A 97 -7.00 24.81 -1.06
CA ASP A 97 -8.24 25.08 -1.78
C ASP A 97 -9.35 25.47 -0.79
N PRO A 98 -9.89 26.70 -0.86
CA PRO A 98 -10.93 27.17 0.05
C PRO A 98 -12.27 26.43 -0.07
N ASN A 99 -12.47 25.65 -1.13
CA ASN A 99 -13.70 24.88 -1.35
C ASN A 99 -13.64 23.47 -0.79
N ILE A 100 -12.43 22.97 -0.47
CA ILE A 100 -12.26 21.61 0.09
C ILE A 100 -12.73 21.60 1.55
N ARG A 101 -13.56 20.61 1.86
CA ARG A 101 -13.99 20.30 3.23
C ARG A 101 -13.83 18.81 3.47
N LEU A 102 -13.30 18.48 4.62
CA LEU A 102 -13.21 17.09 5.06
C LEU A 102 -14.60 16.58 5.44
N ASP A 103 -14.95 15.40 4.96
CA ASP A 103 -16.11 14.67 5.47
C ASP A 103 -15.85 14.09 6.87
N GLU A 104 -16.86 13.50 7.50
CA GLU A 104 -16.74 13.01 8.88
C GLU A 104 -15.75 11.84 8.99
N GLU A 105 -15.71 10.94 8.01
CA GLU A 105 -14.79 9.79 8.00
C GLU A 105 -13.34 10.26 7.85
N GLN A 106 -13.08 11.21 6.96
CA GLN A 106 -11.76 11.82 6.79
C GLN A 106 -11.30 12.52 8.07
N ARG A 107 -12.20 13.26 8.76
CA ARG A 107 -11.90 13.89 10.06
C ARG A 107 -11.55 12.86 11.13
N ARG A 108 -12.26 11.75 11.19
CA ARG A 108 -11.95 10.63 12.09
C ARG A 108 -10.56 10.06 11.82
N VAL A 109 -10.16 9.89 10.57
CA VAL A 109 -8.81 9.44 10.18
C VAL A 109 -7.76 10.48 10.62
N VAL A 110 -8.03 11.78 10.44
CA VAL A 110 -7.11 12.85 10.86
C VAL A 110 -6.88 12.84 12.39
N LEU A 111 -7.94 12.63 13.17
CA LEU A 111 -7.88 12.64 14.64
C LEU A 111 -7.32 11.34 15.23
N SER A 112 -7.46 10.21 14.55
CA SER A 112 -6.94 8.91 15.01
C SER A 112 -5.41 8.93 15.03
N ASP A 113 -4.81 8.53 16.16
CA ASP A 113 -3.35 8.54 16.36
C ASP A 113 -2.83 7.13 16.65
N GLU A 114 -3.22 6.19 15.76
CA GLU A 114 -2.85 4.79 15.86
C GLU A 114 -1.46 4.55 15.27
N ASP A 115 -0.72 3.55 15.77
CA ASP A 115 0.61 3.17 15.28
C ASP A 115 0.57 2.74 13.81
N TYR A 116 -0.49 2.04 13.41
CA TYR A 116 -0.71 1.55 12.04
C TYR A 116 -2.14 1.80 11.62
N THR A 117 -2.34 2.65 10.63
CA THR A 117 -3.66 2.98 10.11
C THR A 117 -3.77 2.57 8.64
N LEU A 118 -4.75 1.74 8.31
CA LEU A 118 -5.11 1.42 6.93
C LEU A 118 -6.38 2.16 6.54
N VAL A 119 -6.28 3.03 5.54
CA VAL A 119 -7.43 3.76 4.99
C VAL A 119 -7.79 3.16 3.63
N ILE A 120 -8.98 2.54 3.54
CA ILE A 120 -9.52 1.98 2.32
C ILE A 120 -10.49 2.99 1.71
N ALA A 121 -10.20 3.44 0.50
CA ALA A 121 -10.98 4.49 -0.13
C ALA A 121 -10.96 4.35 -1.66
N GLY A 122 -12.10 4.59 -2.31
CA GLY A 122 -12.26 4.52 -3.76
C GLY A 122 -11.47 5.58 -4.53
N ALA A 123 -11.45 5.50 -5.84
CA ALA A 123 -10.90 6.57 -6.67
C ALA A 123 -11.71 7.86 -6.49
N GLY A 124 -11.05 9.01 -6.38
CA GLY A 124 -11.72 10.30 -6.18
C GLY A 124 -12.27 10.58 -4.78
N SER A 125 -12.15 9.68 -3.83
CA SER A 125 -12.66 9.82 -2.45
C SER A 125 -11.83 10.74 -1.53
N GLY A 126 -10.88 11.50 -2.07
CA GLY A 126 -10.09 12.44 -1.27
C GLY A 126 -8.96 11.82 -0.44
N LYS A 127 -8.41 10.65 -0.83
CA LYS A 127 -7.25 10.04 -0.14
C LYS A 127 -6.08 11.00 0.08
N THR A 128 -5.68 11.70 -0.98
CA THR A 128 -4.60 12.68 -0.95
C THR A 128 -4.93 13.82 0.00
N THR A 129 -6.14 14.33 -0.07
CA THR A 129 -6.69 15.38 0.81
C THR A 129 -6.64 14.96 2.28
N THR A 130 -7.00 13.72 2.58
CA THR A 130 -6.95 13.18 3.95
C THR A 130 -5.51 13.09 4.47
N ILE A 131 -4.56 12.66 3.63
CA ILE A 131 -3.12 12.61 3.98
C ILE A 131 -2.60 14.02 4.30
N GLU A 132 -2.90 15.00 3.46
CA GLU A 132 -2.48 16.39 3.65
C GLU A 132 -3.03 16.97 4.96
N ALA A 133 -4.32 16.76 5.22
CA ALA A 133 -4.97 17.18 6.46
C ALA A 133 -4.35 16.50 7.69
N LYS A 134 -4.04 15.20 7.61
CA LYS A 134 -3.37 14.46 8.69
C LYS A 134 -1.98 15.01 8.96
N VAL A 135 -1.19 15.25 7.92
CA VAL A 135 0.16 15.83 8.06
C VAL A 135 0.10 17.20 8.70
N LYS A 136 -0.83 18.04 8.24
CA LYS A 136 -1.02 19.37 8.82
C LYS A 136 -1.44 19.30 10.29
N TYR A 137 -2.37 18.41 10.63
CA TYR A 137 -2.80 18.17 12.02
C TYR A 137 -1.65 17.71 12.91
N LEU A 138 -0.79 16.80 12.42
CA LEU A 138 0.38 16.33 13.17
C LEU A 138 1.36 17.47 13.47
N ILE A 139 1.57 18.38 12.53
CA ILE A 139 2.44 19.55 12.74
C ILE A 139 1.79 20.59 13.65
N ASP A 140 0.57 21.01 13.35
CA ASP A 140 -0.09 22.14 13.99
C ASP A 140 -0.57 21.80 15.41
N LYS A 141 -1.10 20.58 15.63
CA LYS A 141 -1.75 20.19 16.90
C LYS A 141 -0.91 19.23 17.74
N LYS A 142 -0.12 18.38 17.09
CA LYS A 142 0.71 17.40 17.79
C LYS A 142 2.17 17.86 17.92
N ASN A 143 2.53 19.00 17.33
CA ASN A 143 3.89 19.56 17.33
C ASN A 143 4.95 18.58 16.81
N VAL A 144 4.59 17.73 15.84
CA VAL A 144 5.53 16.81 15.20
C VAL A 144 6.45 17.59 14.31
N ASP A 145 7.76 17.40 14.46
CA ASP A 145 8.75 18.01 13.56
C ASP A 145 8.53 17.54 12.11
N PRO A 146 8.33 18.44 11.15
CA PRO A 146 8.15 18.10 9.74
C PRO A 146 9.25 17.19 9.17
N SER A 147 10.48 17.30 9.65
CA SER A 147 11.61 16.46 9.23
C SER A 147 11.42 14.97 9.57
N ARG A 148 10.57 14.66 10.55
CA ARG A 148 10.21 13.30 10.97
C ARG A 148 9.04 12.71 10.19
N ILE A 149 8.41 13.50 9.31
CA ILE A 149 7.29 13.07 8.48
C ILE A 149 7.80 12.75 7.09
N LEU A 150 7.52 11.54 6.63
CA LEU A 150 7.82 11.08 5.29
C LEU A 150 6.54 10.66 4.58
N ILE A 151 6.24 11.28 3.45
CA ILE A 151 5.15 10.88 2.56
C ILE A 151 5.74 10.09 1.40
N VAL A 152 5.21 8.89 1.17
CA VAL A 152 5.65 8.02 0.09
C VAL A 152 4.53 7.81 -0.91
N SER A 153 4.82 8.02 -2.18
CA SER A 153 3.88 7.78 -3.28
C SER A 153 4.46 6.80 -4.29
N PHE A 154 3.60 6.13 -5.04
CA PHE A 154 4.02 5.16 -6.03
C PHE A 154 4.57 5.83 -7.30
N THR A 155 3.92 6.89 -7.78
CA THR A 155 4.28 7.56 -9.05
C THR A 155 4.97 8.91 -8.84
N ARG A 156 5.87 9.27 -9.76
CA ARG A 156 6.49 10.60 -9.78
C ARG A 156 5.46 11.73 -9.91
N LYS A 157 4.38 11.51 -10.68
CA LYS A 157 3.30 12.50 -10.87
C LYS A 157 2.59 12.78 -9.55
N ALA A 158 2.17 11.73 -8.84
CA ALA A 158 1.51 11.88 -7.53
C ALA A 158 2.44 12.48 -6.46
N THR A 159 3.74 12.13 -6.49
CA THR A 159 4.75 12.74 -5.60
C THR A 159 4.86 14.25 -5.84
N LYS A 160 4.90 14.68 -7.11
CA LYS A 160 4.97 16.10 -7.47
C LYS A 160 3.70 16.85 -7.05
N GLU A 161 2.53 16.28 -7.32
CA GLU A 161 1.24 16.88 -6.93
C GLU A 161 1.17 17.08 -5.41
N LEU A 162 1.52 16.05 -4.61
CA LEU A 162 1.58 16.13 -3.15
C LEU A 162 2.57 17.20 -2.69
N ALA A 163 3.76 17.29 -3.32
CA ALA A 163 4.76 18.28 -2.98
C ALA A 163 4.25 19.72 -3.24
N ASP A 164 3.58 19.95 -4.37
CA ASP A 164 3.01 21.25 -4.71
C ASP A 164 1.90 21.65 -3.72
N ARG A 165 1.05 20.71 -3.29
CA ARG A 165 -0.01 20.95 -2.29
C ARG A 165 0.58 21.22 -0.90
N CYS A 166 1.52 20.38 -0.43
CA CYS A 166 2.20 20.62 0.84
C CYS A 166 2.94 21.96 0.87
N LYS A 167 3.53 22.37 -0.25
CA LYS A 167 4.15 23.70 -0.38
C LYS A 167 3.14 24.85 -0.23
N ARG A 168 1.94 24.75 -0.84
CA ARG A 168 0.88 25.76 -0.65
C ARG A 168 0.40 25.84 0.79
N LEU A 169 0.36 24.70 1.50
CA LEU A 169 0.02 24.63 2.91
C LEU A 169 1.15 25.08 3.85
N GLY A 170 2.36 25.34 3.32
CA GLY A 170 3.53 25.68 4.12
C GLY A 170 4.10 24.52 4.93
N LEU A 171 3.95 23.28 4.44
CA LEU A 171 4.39 22.06 5.12
C LEU A 171 5.73 21.58 4.55
N PRO A 172 6.87 21.80 5.23
CA PRO A 172 8.20 21.40 4.76
C PRO A 172 8.51 19.93 5.08
N VAL A 173 7.66 19.01 4.60
CA VAL A 173 7.80 17.58 4.83
C VAL A 173 8.54 16.88 3.69
N ASN A 174 9.12 15.71 3.98
CA ASN A 174 9.80 14.89 2.97
C ASN A 174 8.78 14.09 2.16
N ILE A 175 8.79 14.29 0.83
CA ILE A 175 7.89 13.57 -0.09
C ILE A 175 8.73 12.88 -1.15
N SER A 176 8.51 11.58 -1.34
CA SER A 176 9.37 10.79 -2.23
C SER A 176 8.62 9.58 -2.83
N THR A 177 9.21 8.96 -3.84
CA THR A 177 8.76 7.65 -4.31
C THR A 177 9.50 6.54 -3.56
N PHE A 178 8.91 5.33 -3.50
CA PHE A 178 9.57 4.14 -2.94
C PHE A 178 10.97 3.92 -3.53
N HIS A 179 11.10 4.02 -4.85
CA HIS A 179 12.39 3.85 -5.53
C HIS A 179 13.42 4.91 -5.12
N SER A 180 13.00 6.16 -4.95
CA SER A 180 13.90 7.23 -4.54
C SER A 180 14.41 7.01 -3.11
N ILE A 181 13.53 6.59 -2.19
CA ILE A 181 13.91 6.29 -0.81
C ILE A 181 14.87 5.10 -0.77
N ALA A 182 14.52 4.00 -1.48
CA ALA A 182 15.37 2.82 -1.57
C ALA A 182 16.78 3.17 -2.07
N ASN A 183 16.88 3.97 -3.13
CA ASN A 183 18.17 4.46 -3.63
C ASN A 183 18.93 5.31 -2.59
N THR A 184 18.23 6.13 -1.83
CA THR A 184 18.87 6.94 -0.77
C THR A 184 19.40 6.05 0.35
N ILE A 185 18.63 5.06 0.77
CA ILE A 185 19.06 4.09 1.81
C ILE A 185 20.28 3.31 1.33
N ILE A 186 20.25 2.78 0.10
CA ILE A 186 21.39 2.05 -0.49
C ILE A 186 22.64 2.93 -0.50
N ARG A 187 22.53 4.15 -1.04
CA ARG A 187 23.67 5.08 -1.13
C ARG A 187 24.26 5.49 0.22
N ASN A 188 23.44 5.54 1.26
CA ASN A 188 23.89 5.93 2.60
C ASN A 188 24.53 4.78 3.38
N ASN A 189 24.20 3.53 3.03
CA ASN A 189 24.67 2.35 3.75
C ASN A 189 25.74 1.56 2.98
N ASP A 190 25.92 1.82 1.71
CA ASP A 190 26.89 1.11 0.86
C ASP A 190 28.07 2.02 0.52
N ASN A 191 29.29 1.51 0.69
CA ASN A 191 30.51 2.23 0.33
C ASN A 191 30.77 2.29 -1.18
N GLU A 192 29.99 1.53 -1.97
CA GLU A 192 30.08 1.51 -3.42
C GLU A 192 29.11 2.51 -4.06
N LYS A 193 29.60 3.28 -5.02
CA LYS A 193 28.77 4.18 -5.82
C LYS A 193 28.05 3.40 -6.91
N TYR A 194 26.83 2.98 -6.65
CA TYR A 194 25.98 2.39 -7.69
C TYR A 194 25.42 3.46 -8.62
N ASN A 195 25.59 3.25 -9.90
CA ASN A 195 24.91 4.04 -10.92
C ASN A 195 23.61 3.33 -11.32
N VAL A 196 22.51 4.06 -11.29
CA VAL A 196 21.23 3.55 -11.85
C VAL A 196 21.41 3.45 -13.35
N VAL A 197 21.39 2.22 -13.84
CA VAL A 197 21.53 1.90 -15.25
C VAL A 197 20.24 2.32 -15.98
N SER A 198 20.37 2.96 -17.12
CA SER A 198 19.21 3.29 -17.96
C SER A 198 18.52 2.02 -18.48
N SER A 199 17.24 2.11 -18.78
CA SER A 199 16.50 1.01 -19.40
C SER A 199 17.13 0.51 -20.71
N GLU A 200 17.81 1.40 -21.43
CA GLU A 200 18.53 1.07 -22.67
C GLU A 200 19.69 0.12 -22.43
N VAL A 201 20.47 0.34 -21.37
CA VAL A 201 21.59 -0.55 -21.00
C VAL A 201 21.05 -1.90 -20.53
N MET A 202 20.02 -1.90 -19.67
CA MET A 202 19.35 -3.14 -19.24
C MET A 202 18.85 -3.92 -20.46
N PHE A 203 18.21 -3.24 -21.40
CA PHE A 203 17.72 -3.84 -22.64
C PHE A 203 18.86 -4.44 -23.49
N SER A 204 20.00 -3.72 -23.64
CA SER A 204 21.15 -4.21 -24.36
C SER A 204 21.76 -5.47 -23.74
N VAL A 205 21.77 -5.57 -22.40
CA VAL A 205 22.24 -6.77 -21.69
C VAL A 205 21.31 -7.94 -21.92
N ILE A 206 19.99 -7.74 -21.79
CA ILE A 206 18.98 -8.77 -22.05
C ILE A 206 19.07 -9.26 -23.50
N LYS A 207 19.12 -8.32 -24.45
CA LYS A 207 19.28 -8.61 -25.87
C LYS A 207 20.51 -9.49 -26.13
N LYS A 208 21.67 -9.08 -25.60
CA LYS A 208 22.93 -9.85 -25.75
C LYS A 208 22.81 -11.25 -25.15
N TYR A 209 22.17 -11.36 -23.98
CA TYR A 209 21.95 -12.67 -23.33
C TYR A 209 21.06 -13.57 -24.19
N LEU A 210 19.95 -13.07 -24.71
CA LEU A 210 19.04 -13.82 -25.58
C LEU A 210 19.74 -14.29 -26.86
N ILE A 211 20.47 -13.40 -27.53
CA ILE A 211 21.21 -13.73 -28.76
C ILE A 211 22.30 -14.78 -28.51
N ASN A 212 23.02 -14.68 -27.41
CA ASN A 212 24.09 -15.62 -27.08
C ASN A 212 23.56 -17.04 -26.79
N ASN A 213 22.32 -17.16 -26.29
CA ASN A 213 21.73 -18.46 -25.94
C ASN A 213 20.73 -18.99 -26.99
N VAL A 214 20.54 -18.28 -28.09
CA VAL A 214 19.57 -18.68 -29.14
C VAL A 214 19.92 -20.04 -29.83
N ASN A 215 21.15 -20.51 -29.67
CA ASN A 215 21.60 -21.81 -30.17
C ASN A 215 21.35 -22.97 -29.22
N ASP A 216 20.95 -22.67 -27.96
CA ASP A 216 20.54 -23.69 -26.99
C ASP A 216 19.05 -24.00 -27.16
N GLU A 217 18.78 -25.23 -27.61
CA GLU A 217 17.43 -25.71 -27.91
C GLU A 217 16.53 -25.70 -26.63
N SER A 218 17.09 -26.06 -25.49
CA SER A 218 16.37 -26.03 -24.18
C SER A 218 16.00 -24.59 -23.78
N PHE A 219 16.93 -23.66 -23.96
CA PHE A 219 16.69 -22.24 -23.73
C PHE A 219 15.58 -21.68 -24.61
N VAL A 220 15.65 -21.94 -25.91
CA VAL A 220 14.64 -21.51 -26.89
C VAL A 220 13.26 -22.06 -26.54
N LYS A 221 13.18 -23.37 -26.22
CA LYS A 221 11.93 -24.00 -25.79
C LYS A 221 11.34 -23.33 -24.52
N ASN A 222 12.17 -23.05 -23.54
CA ASN A 222 11.72 -22.38 -22.29
C ASN A 222 11.25 -20.94 -22.54
N ILE A 223 11.93 -20.20 -23.40
CA ILE A 223 11.52 -18.84 -23.81
C ILE A 223 10.17 -18.89 -24.54
N LEU A 224 9.99 -19.81 -25.49
CA LEU A 224 8.71 -19.97 -26.19
C LEU A 224 7.57 -20.33 -25.23
N LEU A 225 7.81 -21.26 -24.30
CA LEU A 225 6.83 -21.61 -23.27
C LEU A 225 6.49 -20.41 -22.37
N PHE A 226 7.47 -19.59 -22.00
CA PHE A 226 7.24 -18.37 -21.24
C PHE A 226 6.36 -17.39 -22.01
N PHE A 227 6.67 -17.11 -23.26
CA PHE A 227 5.87 -16.21 -24.09
C PHE A 227 4.47 -16.75 -24.32
N ALA A 228 4.30 -18.04 -24.56
CA ALA A 228 2.99 -18.66 -24.75
C ALA A 228 2.12 -18.66 -23.48
N SER A 229 2.74 -18.75 -22.30
CA SER A 229 2.00 -18.87 -21.04
C SER A 229 1.75 -17.54 -20.34
N TYR A 230 2.63 -16.55 -20.47
CA TYR A 230 2.61 -15.30 -19.68
C TYR A 230 2.41 -14.03 -20.51
N LEU A 231 2.71 -14.06 -21.78
CA LEU A 231 2.47 -12.94 -22.67
C LEU A 231 1.33 -13.34 -23.62
N GLU A 232 0.29 -12.52 -23.67
CA GLU A 232 -0.72 -12.65 -24.74
C GLU A 232 0.00 -12.42 -26.08
N VAL A 233 0.36 -13.50 -26.72
CA VAL A 233 0.73 -13.43 -28.14
C VAL A 233 -0.50 -12.89 -28.86
N PRO A 234 -0.38 -11.85 -29.73
CA PRO A 234 -1.52 -11.37 -30.49
C PRO A 234 -2.11 -12.54 -31.27
N HIS A 235 -3.26 -13.03 -30.84
CA HIS A 235 -3.94 -14.10 -31.51
C HIS A 235 -4.50 -13.57 -32.86
N GLY A 236 -3.93 -13.99 -33.96
CA GLY A 236 -4.77 -14.19 -35.15
C GLY A 236 -5.83 -15.23 -34.75
N GLU A 237 -7.05 -15.04 -35.22
CA GLU A 237 -8.20 -15.91 -34.95
C GLU A 237 -7.81 -17.39 -35.15
N GLY A 238 -7.51 -18.10 -34.04
CA GLY A 238 -7.11 -19.50 -34.07
C GLY A 238 -6.88 -20.08 -32.69
N ASP A 239 -7.32 -21.29 -32.49
CA ASP A 239 -7.14 -22.09 -31.30
C ASP A 239 -5.64 -22.21 -30.93
N LEU A 240 -5.31 -21.97 -29.64
CA LEU A 240 -3.96 -22.09 -29.07
C LEU A 240 -3.31 -23.44 -29.38
N SER A 241 -4.11 -24.50 -29.54
CA SER A 241 -3.66 -25.84 -29.96
C SER A 241 -3.14 -25.89 -31.38
N LEU A 242 -3.67 -25.07 -32.28
CA LEU A 242 -3.20 -24.94 -33.66
C LEU A 242 -1.86 -24.20 -33.72
N LEU A 243 -1.71 -23.13 -32.92
CA LEU A 243 -0.46 -22.38 -32.80
C LEU A 243 0.67 -23.25 -32.23
N ILE A 244 0.39 -24.03 -31.18
CA ILE A 244 1.36 -24.97 -30.59
C ILE A 244 1.73 -26.08 -31.60
N ASN A 245 0.77 -26.57 -32.41
CA ASN A 245 1.01 -27.54 -33.44
C ASN A 245 1.83 -26.97 -34.63
N GLU A 246 1.61 -25.72 -34.98
CA GLU A 246 2.43 -25.02 -36.00
C GLU A 246 3.84 -24.75 -35.51
N LEU A 247 3.98 -24.27 -34.23
CA LEU A 247 5.28 -24.07 -33.60
C LEU A 247 6.05 -25.38 -33.41
N SER A 248 5.37 -26.51 -33.22
CA SER A 248 6.03 -27.84 -33.13
C SER A 248 6.48 -28.42 -34.47
N LYS A 249 5.96 -27.91 -35.59
CA LYS A 249 6.30 -28.33 -36.96
C LYS A 249 7.35 -27.44 -37.62
N ASN A 250 7.58 -26.22 -37.06
CA ASN A 250 8.55 -25.30 -37.62
C ASN A 250 9.98 -25.66 -37.20
N ASP A 251 10.89 -25.64 -38.14
CA ASP A 251 12.32 -25.83 -37.93
C ASP A 251 12.86 -24.75 -36.96
N CYS A 252 13.71 -25.14 -36.01
CA CYS A 252 14.38 -24.26 -35.06
C CYS A 252 15.05 -23.03 -35.68
N THR A 253 15.39 -23.08 -36.95
CA THR A 253 15.97 -21.95 -37.73
C THR A 253 15.00 -20.80 -37.91
N THR A 254 13.74 -21.07 -38.22
CA THR A 254 12.69 -20.04 -38.38
C THR A 254 12.37 -19.39 -37.06
N MET A 255 12.23 -20.18 -35.98
CA MET A 255 12.00 -19.66 -34.61
C MET A 255 13.14 -18.78 -34.09
N ARG A 256 14.39 -19.11 -34.44
CA ARG A 256 15.55 -18.26 -34.10
C ARG A 256 15.51 -16.92 -34.83
N SER A 257 15.10 -16.89 -36.07
CA SER A 257 14.92 -15.67 -36.86
C SER A 257 13.84 -14.79 -36.19
N ASP A 258 12.69 -15.36 -35.83
CA ASP A 258 11.57 -14.65 -35.26
C ASP A 258 11.90 -14.06 -33.83
N ILE A 259 12.66 -14.80 -33.04
CA ILE A 259 13.15 -14.29 -31.71
C ILE A 259 14.11 -13.11 -31.95
N VAL A 260 15.05 -13.22 -32.86
CA VAL A 260 16.00 -12.15 -33.20
C VAL A 260 15.27 -10.91 -33.73
N ASP A 261 14.31 -11.10 -34.61
CA ASP A 261 13.50 -10.02 -35.18
C ASP A 261 12.61 -9.37 -34.12
N THR A 262 11.96 -10.15 -33.26
CA THR A 262 11.18 -9.64 -32.12
C THR A 262 12.05 -8.83 -31.20
N VAL A 263 13.23 -9.31 -30.80
CA VAL A 263 14.18 -8.59 -29.96
C VAL A 263 14.71 -7.33 -30.62
N ASN A 264 14.94 -7.34 -31.95
CA ASN A 264 15.39 -6.16 -32.67
C ASN A 264 14.32 -5.08 -32.79
N ASN A 265 13.05 -5.48 -32.92
CA ASN A 265 11.91 -4.59 -33.11
C ASN A 265 11.19 -4.25 -31.81
N TYR A 266 11.73 -4.63 -30.63
CA TYR A 266 11.09 -4.43 -29.34
C TYR A 266 10.79 -2.96 -28.99
N LYS A 267 11.57 -2.01 -29.50
CA LYS A 267 11.26 -0.57 -29.37
C LYS A 267 9.95 -0.19 -30.05
N GLU A 268 9.65 -0.77 -31.19
CA GLU A 268 8.37 -0.55 -31.88
C GLU A 268 7.22 -1.27 -31.18
N LEU A 269 7.50 -2.35 -30.45
CA LEU A 269 6.51 -3.09 -29.66
C LEU A 269 6.07 -2.34 -28.38
N GLN A 270 6.84 -1.41 -27.86
CA GLN A 270 6.43 -0.54 -26.74
C GLN A 270 5.56 0.65 -27.17
N GLU A 271 5.47 0.94 -28.46
CA GLU A 271 4.62 2.00 -28.99
C GLU A 271 3.28 1.39 -29.43
N LYS A 272 2.18 1.86 -28.82
CA LYS A 272 0.75 1.66 -29.15
C LYS A 272 0.46 0.50 -30.12
N ASN A 273 0.52 -0.74 -29.62
CA ASN A 273 0.44 -1.94 -30.49
C ASN A 273 -0.94 -2.56 -30.62
N LYS A 274 -1.88 -2.16 -29.77
CA LYS A 274 -3.22 -2.75 -29.77
C LYS A 274 -4.15 -1.86 -30.55
N ARG A 275 -4.99 -2.46 -31.40
CA ARG A 275 -5.99 -1.71 -32.17
C ARG A 275 -7.36 -1.89 -31.55
N THR A 276 -8.06 -0.78 -31.37
CA THR A 276 -9.47 -0.77 -30.97
C THR A 276 -10.38 -1.05 -32.19
N ILE A 277 -11.66 -1.32 -31.93
CA ILE A 277 -12.69 -1.43 -33.00
C ILE A 277 -12.73 -0.17 -33.86
N LYS A 278 -12.48 0.99 -33.28
CA LYS A 278 -12.38 2.28 -33.98
C LYS A 278 -11.06 2.46 -34.73
N SER A 279 -10.22 1.42 -34.76
CA SER A 279 -8.90 1.38 -35.41
C SER A 279 -7.84 2.30 -34.80
N GLU A 280 -8.04 2.78 -33.58
CA GLU A 280 -7.07 3.56 -32.82
C GLU A 280 -5.98 2.64 -32.25
N LYS A 281 -4.74 3.12 -32.19
CA LYS A 281 -3.63 2.39 -31.58
C LYS A 281 -3.51 2.79 -30.13
N VAL A 282 -3.63 1.83 -29.21
CA VAL A 282 -3.54 1.99 -27.76
C VAL A 282 -2.37 1.21 -27.16
N ARG A 283 -1.94 1.56 -25.95
CA ARG A 283 -0.73 1.01 -25.30
C ARG A 283 -0.98 -0.31 -24.57
N SER A 284 -2.19 -0.49 -24.01
CA SER A 284 -2.50 -1.66 -23.18
C SER A 284 -3.78 -2.38 -23.63
N THR A 285 -3.95 -3.62 -23.15
CA THR A 285 -5.18 -4.41 -23.37
C THR A 285 -6.37 -3.76 -22.64
N GLU A 286 -6.12 -3.21 -21.48
CA GLU A 286 -7.11 -2.53 -20.65
C GLU A 286 -7.64 -1.28 -21.36
N GLU A 287 -6.76 -0.47 -21.92
CA GLU A 287 -7.14 0.69 -22.73
C GLU A 287 -7.96 0.27 -23.96
N CYS A 288 -7.55 -0.81 -24.63
CA CYS A 288 -8.29 -1.35 -25.76
C CYS A 288 -9.70 -1.81 -25.35
N ARG A 289 -9.85 -2.50 -24.23
CA ARG A 289 -11.15 -2.95 -23.70
C ARG A 289 -12.04 -1.77 -23.33
N ILE A 290 -11.51 -0.76 -22.66
CA ILE A 290 -12.25 0.46 -22.28
C ILE A 290 -12.70 1.22 -23.53
N ALA A 291 -11.80 1.45 -24.48
CA ALA A 291 -12.11 2.13 -25.73
C ALA A 291 -13.19 1.37 -26.53
N ASN A 292 -13.07 0.05 -26.63
CA ASN A 292 -14.09 -0.78 -27.29
C ASN A 292 -15.43 -0.76 -26.57
N PHE A 293 -15.44 -0.75 -25.24
CA PHE A 293 -16.65 -0.63 -24.45
C PHE A 293 -17.35 0.71 -24.73
N PHE A 294 -16.63 1.83 -24.76
CA PHE A 294 -17.20 3.13 -25.09
C PHE A 294 -17.78 3.15 -26.50
N PHE A 295 -17.03 2.64 -27.48
CA PHE A 295 -17.48 2.57 -28.85
C PHE A 295 -18.78 1.75 -29.03
N ILE A 296 -18.85 0.56 -28.43
CA ILE A 296 -20.03 -0.33 -28.53
C ILE A 296 -21.27 0.31 -27.87
N ASN A 297 -21.06 1.07 -26.79
CA ASN A 297 -22.14 1.73 -26.05
C ASN A 297 -22.48 3.14 -26.56
N GLY A 298 -21.88 3.60 -27.67
CA GLY A 298 -22.12 4.92 -28.26
C GLY A 298 -21.66 6.07 -27.37
N ILE A 299 -20.66 5.83 -26.51
CA ILE A 299 -20.07 6.85 -25.66
C ILE A 299 -18.91 7.49 -26.41
N ASP A 300 -19.00 8.81 -26.62
CA ASP A 300 -17.90 9.55 -27.23
C ASP A 300 -16.69 9.60 -26.32
N TYR A 301 -15.53 9.30 -26.86
CA TYR A 301 -14.25 9.34 -26.17
C TYR A 301 -13.14 9.79 -27.12
N GLU A 302 -12.12 10.42 -26.58
CA GLU A 302 -10.85 10.73 -27.25
C GLU A 302 -9.72 9.96 -26.56
N TYR A 303 -8.79 9.43 -27.38
CA TYR A 303 -7.60 8.76 -26.89
C TYR A 303 -6.36 9.58 -27.25
N GLU A 304 -5.53 9.92 -26.26
CA GLU A 304 -4.29 10.72 -26.41
C GLU A 304 -3.17 10.01 -27.20
#